data_af34a889b0bd6b886ec7154b86524f29
#
_entry.id   af34a889b0bd6b886ec7154b86524f29
#
_cell.length_a   1.000
_cell.length_b   1.000
_cell.length_c   1.000
_cell.angle_alpha   90.00
_cell.angle_beta   90.00
_cell.angle_gamma   90.00
#
_symmetry.space_group_name_H-M   'P 1'
#
loop_
_entity.id
_entity.type
_entity.pdbx_description
1 polymer ?
#
loop_
_entity_poly.entity_id
_entity_poly.type
_entity_poly.pdbx_seq_one_letter_code
_entity_poly.pdbx_strand_id
1 'polypeptide(L)'
;MSTKPETKSLVERMAQRFGVDAKKFFETLKLTAFKQRDGSAPTDEQMMALLIVAEQYNLNPFTREIYAFPDKSGGIVPVVGVDGWSRIANEHKQFDGVEFEYSENLIEMPGAKVKCPEWVECIVYRKDRTRSIRIREYLDEVYRPPVEATGQYGPYTVIGPWQTHTKRQLRHKGFIQGLRIGLGFSG
;
A
#
# COMPACT_ATOMS: atom_id res chain seq x y z
N MET A 1 -36.68 -6.73 -30.21
CA MET A 1 -35.22 -6.47 -30.21
C MET A 1 -34.77 -6.27 -28.78
N SER A 2 -34.12 -7.27 -28.21
CA SER A 2 -33.60 -7.17 -26.83
C SER A 2 -32.23 -6.44 -26.89
N THR A 3 -32.19 -5.20 -26.49
CA THR A 3 -30.94 -4.47 -26.34
C THR A 3 -30.17 -5.11 -25.18
N LYS A 4 -29.05 -5.76 -25.50
CA LYS A 4 -28.07 -6.21 -24.51
C LYS A 4 -27.70 -5.01 -23.63
N PRO A 5 -27.72 -5.09 -22.29
CA PRO A 5 -27.32 -3.96 -21.46
C PRO A 5 -25.86 -3.60 -21.78
N GLU A 6 -25.64 -2.36 -22.12
CA GLU A 6 -24.31 -1.83 -22.42
C GLU A 6 -23.45 -1.94 -21.15
N THR A 7 -22.40 -2.76 -21.19
CA THR A 7 -21.54 -2.99 -20.04
C THR A 7 -20.69 -1.73 -19.81
N LYS A 8 -20.95 -1.00 -18.73
CA LYS A 8 -20.18 0.20 -18.35
C LYS A 8 -18.68 -0.12 -18.27
N SER A 9 -17.85 0.75 -18.76
CA SER A 9 -16.40 0.66 -18.63
C SER A 9 -15.96 0.72 -17.14
N LEU A 10 -14.75 0.27 -16.84
CA LEU A 10 -14.19 0.35 -15.48
C LEU A 10 -14.19 1.78 -14.95
N VAL A 11 -13.78 2.75 -15.77
CA VAL A 11 -13.74 4.17 -15.41
C VAL A 11 -15.15 4.70 -15.09
N GLU A 12 -16.16 4.33 -15.89
CA GLU A 12 -17.55 4.74 -15.64
C GLU A 12 -18.11 4.15 -14.33
N ARG A 13 -17.83 2.87 -14.04
CA ARG A 13 -18.26 2.26 -12.78
C ARG A 13 -17.62 2.94 -11.57
N MET A 14 -16.32 3.19 -11.63
CA MET A 14 -15.61 3.88 -10.54
C MET A 14 -16.08 5.33 -10.39
N ALA A 15 -16.22 6.08 -11.48
CA ALA A 15 -16.73 7.44 -11.45
C ALA A 15 -18.13 7.52 -10.82
N GLN A 16 -19.00 6.56 -11.14
CA GLN A 16 -20.33 6.45 -10.56
C GLN A 16 -20.30 6.24 -9.04
N ARG A 17 -19.33 5.48 -8.51
CA ARG A 17 -19.15 5.31 -7.05
C ARG A 17 -18.89 6.65 -6.33
N PHE A 18 -18.22 7.56 -7.01
CA PHE A 18 -17.88 8.89 -6.47
C PHE A 18 -18.90 9.97 -6.89
N GLY A 19 -19.93 9.62 -7.66
CA GLY A 19 -20.94 10.56 -8.11
C GLY A 19 -20.42 11.65 -9.06
N VAL A 20 -19.37 11.33 -9.85
CA VAL A 20 -18.70 12.29 -10.74
C VAL A 20 -18.73 11.81 -12.19
N ASP A 21 -18.52 12.76 -13.12
CA ASP A 21 -18.37 12.46 -14.53
C ASP A 21 -17.11 11.61 -14.80
N ALA A 22 -17.23 10.60 -15.67
CA ALA A 22 -16.16 9.62 -15.92
C ALA A 22 -14.88 10.27 -16.48
N LYS A 23 -15.00 11.25 -17.36
CA LYS A 23 -13.86 11.95 -17.95
C LYS A 23 -13.15 12.79 -16.88
N LYS A 24 -13.91 13.57 -16.11
CA LYS A 24 -13.36 14.39 -15.01
C LYS A 24 -12.71 13.51 -13.93
N PHE A 25 -13.32 12.37 -13.58
CA PHE A 25 -12.75 11.40 -12.67
C PHE A 25 -11.37 10.94 -13.14
N PHE A 26 -11.26 10.50 -14.38
CA PHE A 26 -10.02 9.97 -14.93
C PHE A 26 -8.92 11.03 -15.06
N GLU A 27 -9.25 12.21 -15.54
CA GLU A 27 -8.32 13.34 -15.66
C GLU A 27 -7.80 13.80 -14.28
N THR A 28 -8.70 13.92 -13.29
CA THR A 28 -8.31 14.27 -11.91
C THR A 28 -7.40 13.22 -11.31
N LEU A 29 -7.71 11.95 -11.53
CA LEU A 29 -6.89 10.86 -11.02
C LEU A 29 -5.49 10.85 -11.65
N LYS A 30 -5.37 11.08 -12.95
CA LYS A 30 -4.05 11.25 -13.65
C LYS A 30 -3.19 12.35 -13.04
N LEU A 31 -3.81 13.43 -12.60
CA LEU A 31 -3.09 14.56 -11.97
C LEU A 31 -2.67 14.29 -10.52
N THR A 32 -3.37 13.39 -9.82
CA THR A 32 -3.25 13.22 -8.36
C THR A 32 -2.67 11.88 -7.91
N ALA A 33 -2.84 10.81 -8.71
CA ALA A 33 -2.50 9.45 -8.28
C ALA A 33 -0.99 9.23 -8.13
N PHE A 34 -0.23 9.58 -9.15
CA PHE A 34 1.24 9.55 -9.11
C PHE A 34 1.83 10.36 -10.28
N LYS A 35 3.12 10.65 -10.19
CA LYS A 35 3.89 11.23 -11.29
C LYS A 35 4.99 10.28 -11.72
N GLN A 36 5.33 10.31 -13.00
CA GLN A 36 6.51 9.63 -13.53
C GLN A 36 7.79 10.21 -12.89
N ARG A 37 8.91 9.51 -13.02
CA ARG A 37 10.21 9.99 -12.50
C ARG A 37 10.65 11.32 -13.08
N ASP A 38 10.29 11.58 -14.33
CA ASP A 38 10.52 12.85 -15.05
C ASP A 38 9.48 13.93 -14.75
N GLY A 39 8.51 13.65 -13.88
CA GLY A 39 7.43 14.55 -13.51
C GLY A 39 6.24 14.56 -14.49
N SER A 40 6.28 13.79 -15.57
CA SER A 40 5.17 13.68 -16.53
C SER A 40 3.94 12.99 -15.92
N ALA A 41 2.78 13.16 -16.54
CA ALA A 41 1.57 12.44 -16.16
C ALA A 41 1.68 10.95 -16.55
N PRO A 42 1.01 10.04 -15.82
CA PRO A 42 0.93 8.64 -16.18
C PRO A 42 0.18 8.43 -17.50
N THR A 43 0.50 7.36 -18.22
CA THR A 43 -0.27 6.97 -19.43
C THR A 43 -1.63 6.38 -19.05
N ASP A 44 -2.52 6.24 -20.03
CA ASP A 44 -3.85 5.67 -19.81
C ASP A 44 -3.76 4.18 -19.41
N GLU A 45 -2.79 3.44 -19.98
CA GLU A 45 -2.53 2.04 -19.64
C GLU A 45 -2.05 1.89 -18.19
N GLN A 46 -1.15 2.78 -17.75
CA GLN A 46 -0.68 2.81 -16.37
C GLN A 46 -1.83 3.12 -15.39
N MET A 47 -2.67 4.10 -15.74
CA MET A 47 -3.86 4.41 -14.95
C MET A 47 -4.84 3.26 -14.91
N MET A 48 -5.04 2.57 -16.05
CA MET A 48 -5.93 1.40 -16.10
C MET A 48 -5.42 0.27 -15.20
N ALA A 49 -4.11 0.00 -15.17
CA ALA A 49 -3.52 -0.99 -14.28
C ALA A 49 -3.78 -0.67 -12.79
N LEU A 50 -3.65 0.60 -12.40
CA LEU A 50 -3.98 1.07 -11.05
C LEU A 50 -5.47 0.87 -10.73
N LEU A 51 -6.37 1.24 -11.65
CA LEU A 51 -7.81 1.16 -11.47
C LEU A 51 -8.32 -0.28 -11.37
N ILE A 52 -7.71 -1.22 -12.11
CA ILE A 52 -8.05 -2.65 -12.02
C ILE A 52 -7.82 -3.16 -10.59
N VAL A 53 -6.66 -2.86 -10.00
CA VAL A 53 -6.35 -3.28 -8.63
C VAL A 53 -7.24 -2.53 -7.62
N ALA A 54 -7.47 -1.24 -7.82
CA ALA A 54 -8.37 -0.45 -6.97
C ALA A 54 -9.79 -1.02 -6.95
N GLU A 55 -10.33 -1.39 -8.12
CA GLU A 55 -11.66 -2.00 -8.24
C GLU A 55 -11.71 -3.39 -7.61
N GLN A 56 -10.69 -4.23 -7.84
CA GLN A 56 -10.61 -5.58 -7.30
C GLN A 56 -10.75 -5.62 -5.77
N TYR A 57 -10.15 -4.63 -5.09
CA TYR A 57 -10.14 -4.54 -3.63
C TYR A 57 -11.04 -3.42 -3.09
N ASN A 58 -11.92 -2.85 -3.92
CA ASN A 58 -12.81 -1.75 -3.55
C ASN A 58 -12.08 -0.55 -2.90
N LEU A 59 -10.86 -0.25 -3.35
CA LEU A 59 -10.01 0.81 -2.79
C LEU A 59 -10.29 2.17 -3.39
N ASN A 60 -10.01 3.21 -2.59
CA ASN A 60 -10.12 4.59 -3.02
C ASN A 60 -8.73 5.15 -3.39
N PRO A 61 -8.46 5.42 -4.68
CA PRO A 61 -7.17 5.95 -5.10
C PRO A 61 -6.92 7.41 -4.68
N PHE A 62 -7.97 8.16 -4.28
CA PHE A 62 -7.83 9.54 -3.81
C PHE A 62 -7.45 9.66 -2.34
N THR A 63 -7.73 8.65 -1.52
CA THR A 63 -7.43 8.64 -0.08
C THR A 63 -6.13 7.91 0.27
N ARG A 64 -5.31 7.62 -0.72
CA ARG A 64 -4.03 6.89 -0.56
C ARG A 64 -4.17 5.47 -0.02
N GLU A 65 -5.34 4.87 -0.17
CA GLU A 65 -5.52 3.43 0.10
C GLU A 65 -4.72 2.58 -0.89
N ILE A 66 -4.52 3.10 -2.10
CA ILE A 66 -3.66 2.52 -3.13
C ILE A 66 -2.85 3.63 -3.80
N TYR A 67 -1.60 3.34 -4.14
CA TYR A 67 -0.74 4.18 -4.97
C TYR A 67 -0.09 3.37 -6.08
N ALA A 68 0.65 4.05 -6.95
CA ALA A 68 1.51 3.39 -7.92
C ALA A 68 2.90 4.02 -7.91
N PHE A 69 3.88 3.19 -8.21
CA PHE A 69 5.25 3.64 -8.44
C PHE A 69 5.67 3.27 -9.86
N PRO A 70 6.34 4.18 -10.60
CA PRO A 70 6.92 3.84 -11.89
C PRO A 70 7.96 2.73 -11.71
N ASP A 71 7.89 1.70 -12.54
CA ASP A 71 8.94 0.69 -12.61
C ASP A 71 10.06 1.08 -13.60
N LYS A 72 11.09 0.24 -13.69
CA LYS A 72 12.24 0.50 -14.57
C LYS A 72 11.93 0.22 -16.04
N SER A 73 10.89 -0.55 -16.33
CA SER A 73 10.49 -0.94 -17.70
C SER A 73 9.47 0.01 -18.33
N GLY A 74 9.09 1.08 -17.64
CA GLY A 74 8.10 2.04 -18.11
C GLY A 74 6.66 1.68 -17.73
N GLY A 75 6.46 0.61 -16.94
CA GLY A 75 5.19 0.25 -16.33
C GLY A 75 4.96 0.95 -15.00
N ILE A 76 3.99 0.44 -14.26
CA ILE A 76 3.77 0.81 -12.86
C ILE A 76 3.63 -0.43 -11.98
N VAL A 77 3.93 -0.26 -10.69
CA VAL A 77 3.64 -1.22 -9.65
C VAL A 77 2.57 -0.61 -8.74
N PRO A 78 1.30 -1.04 -8.83
CA PRO A 78 0.27 -0.66 -7.86
C PRO A 78 0.63 -1.21 -6.47
N VAL A 79 0.51 -0.39 -5.44
CA VAL A 79 0.83 -0.75 -4.06
C VAL A 79 -0.31 -0.35 -3.16
N VAL A 80 -0.91 -1.33 -2.49
CA VAL A 80 -1.92 -1.08 -1.46
C VAL A 80 -1.22 -0.58 -0.20
N GLY A 81 -1.62 0.59 0.26
CA GLY A 81 -1.11 1.22 1.47
C GLY A 81 -1.63 0.56 2.75
N VAL A 82 -1.09 0.95 3.90
CA VAL A 82 -1.55 0.44 5.20
C VAL A 82 -3.03 0.73 5.44
N ASP A 83 -3.52 1.89 5.00
CA ASP A 83 -4.93 2.27 5.13
C ASP A 83 -5.82 1.41 4.23
N GLY A 84 -5.35 1.11 3.00
CA GLY A 84 -6.02 0.18 2.11
C GLY A 84 -6.08 -1.25 2.69
N TRP A 85 -5.00 -1.74 3.24
CA TRP A 85 -4.97 -3.05 3.92
C TRP A 85 -5.88 -3.07 5.15
N SER A 86 -5.92 -1.98 5.91
CA SER A 86 -6.86 -1.84 7.04
C SER A 86 -8.30 -1.93 6.57
N ARG A 87 -8.65 -1.25 5.48
CA ARG A 87 -9.99 -1.31 4.89
C ARG A 87 -10.34 -2.73 4.41
N ILE A 88 -9.47 -3.34 3.60
CA ILE A 88 -9.64 -4.72 3.09
C ILE A 88 -9.90 -5.70 4.25
N ALA A 89 -9.11 -5.59 5.33
CA ALA A 89 -9.28 -6.45 6.49
C ALA A 89 -10.63 -6.24 7.17
N ASN A 90 -11.04 -4.99 7.42
CA ASN A 90 -12.29 -4.68 8.09
C ASN A 90 -13.54 -5.02 7.26
N GLU A 91 -13.43 -5.06 5.93
CA GLU A 91 -14.48 -5.54 5.03
C GLU A 91 -14.54 -7.09 4.93
N HIS A 92 -13.49 -7.78 5.36
CA HIS A 92 -13.42 -9.23 5.29
C HIS A 92 -14.29 -9.89 6.38
N LYS A 93 -15.26 -10.72 5.99
CA LYS A 93 -16.28 -11.30 6.88
C LYS A 93 -15.72 -12.06 8.09
N GLN A 94 -14.57 -12.69 7.91
CA GLN A 94 -13.94 -13.52 8.94
C GLN A 94 -12.90 -12.77 9.78
N PHE A 95 -12.63 -11.50 9.50
CA PHE A 95 -11.71 -10.71 10.28
C PHE A 95 -12.27 -10.42 11.69
N ASP A 96 -11.47 -10.65 12.72
CA ASP A 96 -11.85 -10.47 14.13
C ASP A 96 -10.82 -9.61 14.89
N GLY A 97 -9.94 -8.95 14.16
CA GLY A 97 -8.97 -8.03 14.73
C GLY A 97 -7.53 -8.49 14.62
N VAL A 98 -6.65 -7.62 15.08
CA VAL A 98 -5.20 -7.87 15.17
C VAL A 98 -4.63 -7.34 16.48
N GLU A 99 -3.59 -8.00 16.95
CA GLU A 99 -2.73 -7.56 18.05
C GLU A 99 -1.27 -7.53 17.58
N PHE A 100 -0.44 -6.80 18.32
CA PHE A 100 1.00 -6.70 18.04
C PHE A 100 1.81 -6.98 19.29
N GLU A 101 2.76 -7.90 19.16
CA GLU A 101 3.82 -8.13 20.14
C GLU A 101 5.16 -7.64 19.55
N TYR A 102 6.07 -7.23 20.42
CA TYR A 102 7.37 -6.69 20.02
C TYR A 102 8.48 -7.37 20.80
N SER A 103 9.65 -7.48 20.15
CA SER A 103 10.87 -7.88 20.85
C SER A 103 11.20 -6.92 22.00
N GLU A 104 11.61 -7.45 23.13
CA GLU A 104 12.24 -6.67 24.21
C GLU A 104 13.66 -6.23 23.81
N ASN A 105 14.31 -6.99 22.94
CA ASN A 105 15.61 -6.62 22.39
C ASN A 105 15.46 -5.45 21.41
N LEU A 106 16.24 -4.39 21.64
CA LEU A 106 16.27 -3.19 20.81
C LEU A 106 17.57 -3.15 20.03
N ILE A 107 17.46 -3.07 18.71
CA ILE A 107 18.60 -2.97 17.80
C ILE A 107 18.69 -1.57 17.18
N GLU A 108 19.89 -1.20 16.76
CA GLU A 108 20.17 0.03 16.07
C GLU A 108 20.33 -0.21 14.58
N MET A 109 19.67 0.61 13.76
CA MET A 109 19.74 0.52 12.30
C MET A 109 20.44 1.74 11.71
N PRO A 110 21.17 1.61 10.60
CA PRO A 110 21.91 2.72 9.98
C PRO A 110 21.01 3.93 9.69
N GLY A 111 21.33 5.08 10.28
CA GLY A 111 20.58 6.34 10.11
C GLY A 111 19.25 6.42 10.86
N ALA A 112 18.83 5.38 11.59
CA ALA A 112 17.65 5.44 12.45
C ALA A 112 17.87 6.39 13.64
N LYS A 113 16.87 7.19 13.97
CA LYS A 113 16.96 8.16 15.07
C LYS A 113 17.03 7.52 16.45
N VAL A 114 16.46 6.33 16.59
CA VAL A 114 16.36 5.61 17.88
C VAL A 114 16.46 4.11 17.65
N LYS A 115 16.91 3.38 18.68
CA LYS A 115 16.82 1.92 18.70
C LYS A 115 15.37 1.46 18.63
N CYS A 116 15.14 0.36 17.95
CA CYS A 116 13.80 -0.17 17.70
C CYS A 116 13.75 -1.67 18.01
N PRO A 117 12.57 -2.23 18.32
CA PRO A 117 12.41 -3.67 18.49
C PRO A 117 12.99 -4.46 17.31
N GLU A 118 13.71 -5.52 17.61
CA GLU A 118 14.32 -6.41 16.62
C GLU A 118 13.27 -7.02 15.69
N TRP A 119 12.07 -7.28 16.22
CA TRP A 119 10.94 -7.80 15.45
C TRP A 119 9.61 -7.27 15.98
N VAL A 120 8.59 -7.36 15.12
CA VAL A 120 7.18 -7.27 15.46
C VAL A 120 6.48 -8.56 15.07
N GLU A 121 5.57 -9.04 15.91
CA GLU A 121 4.67 -10.13 15.57
C GLU A 121 3.25 -9.58 15.43
N CYS A 122 2.65 -9.77 14.27
CA CYS A 122 1.25 -9.48 14.02
C CYS A 122 0.42 -10.73 14.28
N ILE A 123 -0.56 -10.63 15.15
CA ILE A 123 -1.44 -11.72 15.55
C ILE A 123 -2.81 -11.42 14.96
N VAL A 124 -3.21 -12.22 13.97
CA VAL A 124 -4.48 -12.05 13.27
C VAL A 124 -5.51 -13.02 13.81
N TYR A 125 -6.65 -12.49 14.23
CA TYR A 125 -7.80 -13.26 14.69
C TYR A 125 -8.85 -13.37 13.59
N ARG A 126 -9.48 -14.56 13.53
CA ARG A 126 -10.55 -14.85 12.56
C ARG A 126 -11.72 -15.53 13.26
N LYS A 127 -12.95 -15.13 12.89
CA LYS A 127 -14.20 -15.69 13.43
C LYS A 127 -14.42 -17.17 13.11
N ASP A 128 -13.82 -17.67 12.01
CA ASP A 128 -13.93 -19.05 11.55
C ASP A 128 -12.83 -19.97 12.06
N ARG A 129 -11.95 -19.49 12.97
CA ARG A 129 -10.82 -20.27 13.51
C ARG A 129 -10.66 -20.04 15.00
N THR A 130 -10.30 -21.10 15.70
CA THR A 130 -10.01 -21.03 17.14
C THR A 130 -8.58 -20.62 17.45
N ARG A 131 -7.66 -20.75 16.47
CA ARG A 131 -6.25 -20.37 16.63
C ARG A 131 -5.98 -19.12 15.83
N SER A 132 -5.30 -18.16 16.47
CA SER A 132 -4.75 -17.00 15.79
C SER A 132 -3.64 -17.38 14.81
N ILE A 133 -3.43 -16.55 13.80
CA ILE A 133 -2.32 -16.64 12.86
C ILE A 133 -1.29 -15.62 13.28
N ARG A 134 -0.07 -16.06 13.57
CA ARG A 134 1.01 -15.23 14.11
C ARG A 134 2.11 -15.10 13.06
N ILE A 135 2.41 -13.88 12.64
CA ILE A 135 3.40 -13.58 11.62
C ILE A 135 4.40 -12.59 12.18
N ARG A 136 5.67 -12.99 12.19
CA ARG A 136 6.77 -12.17 12.67
C ARG A 136 7.54 -11.57 11.51
N GLU A 137 7.83 -10.28 11.62
CA GLU A 137 8.68 -9.52 10.71
C GLU A 137 9.92 -9.02 11.46
N TYR A 138 11.08 -9.27 10.94
CA TYR A 138 12.35 -8.87 11.51
C TYR A 138 12.82 -7.54 10.93
N LEU A 139 13.31 -6.65 11.80
CA LEU A 139 13.67 -5.29 11.41
C LEU A 139 14.83 -5.26 10.41
N ASP A 140 15.84 -6.12 10.58
CA ASP A 140 17.00 -6.22 9.70
C ASP A 140 16.65 -6.68 8.27
N GLU A 141 15.58 -7.48 8.11
CA GLU A 141 15.10 -7.94 6.79
C GLU A 141 14.28 -6.87 6.05
N VAL A 142 13.50 -6.05 6.79
CA VAL A 142 12.55 -5.12 6.17
C VAL A 142 13.03 -3.68 6.15
N TYR A 143 14.09 -3.36 6.90
CA TYR A 143 14.61 -1.99 7.00
C TYR A 143 15.16 -1.50 5.66
N ARG A 144 14.88 -0.24 5.37
CA ARG A 144 15.46 0.46 4.22
C ARG A 144 16.40 1.54 4.72
N PRO A 145 17.72 1.39 4.51
CA PRO A 145 18.68 2.40 4.93
C PRO A 145 18.48 3.73 4.19
N PRO A 146 19.05 4.84 4.71
CA PRO A 146 19.08 6.09 3.97
C PRO A 146 19.78 5.92 2.62
N VAL A 147 19.39 6.72 1.65
CA VAL A 147 19.93 6.65 0.29
C VAL A 147 20.75 7.89 0.01
N GLU A 148 22.00 7.69 -0.42
CA GLU A 148 22.83 8.79 -0.93
C GLU A 148 22.34 9.19 -2.32
N ALA A 149 22.16 10.47 -2.53
CA ALA A 149 21.72 11.06 -3.80
C ALA A 149 22.60 12.27 -4.15
N THR A 150 22.69 12.61 -5.43
CA THR A 150 23.39 13.81 -5.90
C THR A 150 22.37 14.79 -6.46
N GLY A 151 22.32 15.97 -5.90
CA GLY A 151 21.50 17.09 -6.35
C GLY A 151 22.30 18.20 -7.00
N GLN A 152 21.63 19.30 -7.33
CA GLN A 152 22.25 20.48 -7.94
C GLN A 152 23.38 21.08 -7.08
N TYR A 153 23.34 20.92 -5.77
CA TYR A 153 24.31 21.48 -4.81
C TYR A 153 25.28 20.42 -4.24
N GLY A 154 25.38 19.26 -4.87
CA GLY A 154 26.26 18.17 -4.45
C GLY A 154 25.54 16.98 -3.81
N PRO A 155 26.29 16.04 -3.20
CA PRO A 155 25.72 14.86 -2.57
C PRO A 155 24.91 15.22 -1.32
N TYR A 156 23.80 14.50 -1.11
CA TYR A 156 22.97 14.61 0.09
C TYR A 156 22.35 13.24 0.44
N THR A 157 22.03 13.07 1.73
CA THR A 157 21.40 11.84 2.23
C THR A 157 19.89 12.00 2.31
N VAL A 158 19.15 11.13 1.65
CA VAL A 158 17.68 11.08 1.72
C VAL A 158 17.26 10.36 3.00
N ILE A 159 16.67 11.11 3.92
CA ILE A 159 16.09 10.61 5.16
C ILE A 159 14.59 10.40 4.96
N GLY A 160 14.12 9.18 5.17
CA GLY A 160 12.72 8.79 4.98
C GLY A 160 12.03 8.35 6.28
N PRO A 161 10.80 7.85 6.14
CA PRO A 161 10.04 7.33 7.29
C PRO A 161 10.70 6.16 8.02
N TRP A 162 11.54 5.38 7.35
CA TRP A 162 12.30 4.31 7.98
C TRP A 162 13.31 4.82 9.00
N GLN A 163 13.91 6.00 8.81
CA GLN A 163 14.82 6.63 9.74
C GLN A 163 14.10 7.40 10.85
N THR A 164 13.00 8.06 10.50
CA THR A 164 12.30 8.97 11.43
C THR A 164 11.23 8.27 12.26
N HIS A 165 10.65 7.17 11.77
CA HIS A 165 9.53 6.44 12.39
C HIS A 165 9.71 4.92 12.25
N THR A 166 10.90 4.39 12.53
CA THR A 166 11.29 2.99 12.30
C THR A 166 10.31 1.99 12.88
N LYS A 167 9.92 2.14 14.15
CA LYS A 167 8.96 1.25 14.82
C LYS A 167 7.58 1.24 14.13
N ARG A 168 7.14 2.39 13.62
CA ARG A 168 5.89 2.46 12.85
C ARG A 168 6.01 1.71 11.53
N GLN A 169 7.13 1.88 10.81
CA GLN A 169 7.35 1.18 9.54
C GLN A 169 7.43 -0.33 9.73
N LEU A 170 8.12 -0.79 10.76
CA LEU A 170 8.16 -2.20 11.14
C LEU A 170 6.75 -2.75 11.41
N ARG A 171 5.93 -2.04 12.21
CA ARG A 171 4.54 -2.43 12.47
C ARG A 171 3.70 -2.48 11.20
N HIS A 172 3.86 -1.52 10.28
CA HIS A 172 3.16 -1.55 8.99
C HIS A 172 3.52 -2.79 8.18
N LYS A 173 4.79 -3.21 8.19
CA LYS A 173 5.24 -4.44 7.53
C LYS A 173 4.59 -5.67 8.15
N GLY A 174 4.68 -5.83 9.46
CA GLY A 174 4.02 -6.93 10.17
C GLY A 174 2.52 -6.97 9.94
N PHE A 175 1.85 -5.82 9.98
CA PHE A 175 0.41 -5.71 9.72
C PHE A 175 0.04 -6.18 8.31
N ILE A 176 0.68 -5.64 7.28
CA ILE A 176 0.40 -6.00 5.89
C ILE A 176 0.64 -7.49 5.65
N GLN A 177 1.76 -8.02 6.12
CA GLN A 177 2.10 -9.44 5.93
C GLN A 177 1.16 -10.34 6.73
N GLY A 178 0.84 -9.96 7.96
CA GLY A 178 -0.14 -10.66 8.79
C GLY A 178 -1.51 -10.77 8.11
N LEU A 179 -2.02 -9.68 7.54
CA LEU A 179 -3.30 -9.69 6.84
C LEU A 179 -3.26 -10.50 5.55
N ARG A 180 -2.19 -10.39 4.77
CA ARG A 180 -2.06 -11.16 3.53
C ARG A 180 -2.12 -12.66 3.79
N ILE A 181 -1.35 -13.15 4.73
CA ILE A 181 -1.29 -14.57 5.10
C ILE A 181 -2.55 -14.97 5.89
N GLY A 182 -2.95 -14.14 6.85
CA GLY A 182 -4.07 -14.42 7.73
C GLY A 182 -5.43 -14.46 7.05
N LEU A 183 -5.63 -13.63 6.03
CA LEU A 183 -6.90 -13.53 5.31
C LEU A 183 -6.84 -14.12 3.88
N GLY A 184 -5.66 -14.61 3.45
CA GLY A 184 -5.51 -15.29 2.16
C GLY A 184 -5.47 -14.35 0.96
N PHE A 185 -4.97 -13.12 1.13
CA PHE A 185 -4.78 -12.19 0.03
C PHE A 185 -3.44 -12.39 -0.67
N SER A 186 -3.46 -12.41 -2.00
CA SER A 186 -2.27 -12.28 -2.84
C SER A 186 -1.97 -10.80 -3.12
N GLY A 187 -0.72 -10.41 -3.05
CA GLY A 187 -0.29 -9.05 -3.35
C GLY A 187 1.07 -9.05 -4.02
#